data_cee1b7448734348f62658c428116fb1d
#
_entry.id   cee1b7448734348f62658c428116fb1d
#
_cell.length_a   1.000
_cell.length_b   1.000
_cell.length_c   1.000
_cell.angle_alpha   90.00
_cell.angle_beta   90.00
_cell.angle_gamma   90.00
#
_symmetry.space_group_name_H-M   'P 1'
#
loop_
_entity.id
_entity.type
_entity.pdbx_description
1 polymer ?
#
loop_
_entity_poly.entity_id
_entity_poly.type
_entity_poly.pdbx_seq_one_letter_code
_entity_poly.pdbx_strand_id
1 'polypeptide(L)'
;MFAAAVVLLSATACNRGSETVETVGSGSLMSRREVARMLSCLPIEEAQLNEVYRAVSSSSSNGYDEEYMMADLLTVPGAGVGDDRTRAAASASAYSAPMKSLIAEYISRKTSSLVKSGAADVQRYLDDLRDSGMQIYWPYSENWDGETLPLVTFDPGNGAESNFAYVIGHAGDGYDVLDSVFVDEAIARERPVWVVNQNDDCGSIPLTSLISTKAWWDEDEDEGDVEKYNLYIKDFTMLRQYDAWFSGASEFHVWCGGVDGFYASTEDQLKNYSPTVTDFIVVVKRSEMGKKKQFNAVLVTDFSDQLDKLAFLIVEDDGGTRTSWKCAASVKIKSKTYGFDIEIPFHTSDDVVWRGQLGATYFTKGKSIEGRFGDVKLTFALE
;
A
#
# COMPACT_ATOMS: atom_id res chain seq x y z
N MET A 1 -59.49 -35.89 -13.52
CA MET A 1 -59.71 -34.43 -13.39
C MET A 1 -59.27 -34.01 -12.01
N PHE A 2 -58.07 -33.51 -11.90
CA PHE A 2 -57.59 -32.89 -10.67
C PHE A 2 -57.21 -31.45 -10.98
N ALA A 3 -57.92 -30.53 -10.33
CA ALA A 3 -57.63 -29.11 -10.43
C ALA A 3 -56.53 -28.75 -9.47
N ALA A 4 -55.44 -28.19 -10.00
CA ALA A 4 -54.38 -27.63 -9.17
C ALA A 4 -54.70 -26.15 -8.84
N ALA A 5 -54.87 -25.87 -7.58
CA ALA A 5 -55.03 -24.50 -7.07
C ALA A 5 -53.61 -23.89 -6.94
N VAL A 6 -53.37 -22.80 -7.66
CA VAL A 6 -52.18 -21.97 -7.49
C VAL A 6 -52.49 -20.95 -6.40
N VAL A 7 -51.78 -21.07 -5.27
CA VAL A 7 -51.78 -20.08 -4.21
C VAL A 7 -50.68 -19.07 -4.48
N LEU A 8 -51.01 -17.87 -4.86
CA LEU A 8 -50.10 -16.72 -4.92
C LEU A 8 -49.88 -16.19 -3.48
N LEU A 9 -48.73 -16.46 -2.91
CA LEU A 9 -48.25 -15.79 -1.72
C LEU A 9 -47.54 -14.49 -2.14
N SER A 10 -48.22 -13.36 -1.91
CA SER A 10 -47.62 -12.04 -1.97
C SER A 10 -46.76 -11.83 -0.70
N ALA A 11 -45.45 -11.99 -0.84
CA ALA A 11 -44.49 -11.61 0.18
C ALA A 11 -44.29 -10.08 0.11
N THR A 12 -44.89 -9.36 1.04
CA THR A 12 -44.50 -7.98 1.33
C THR A 12 -43.16 -8.01 2.04
N ALA A 13 -42.08 -7.76 1.29
CA ALA A 13 -40.77 -7.57 1.86
C ALA A 13 -40.71 -6.18 2.53
N CYS A 14 -40.84 -6.16 3.85
CA CYS A 14 -40.38 -5.04 4.64
C CYS A 14 -38.86 -4.96 4.50
N ASN A 15 -38.41 -3.96 3.78
CA ASN A 15 -36.99 -3.60 3.67
C ASN A 15 -36.57 -2.99 5.02
N ARG A 16 -36.23 -3.83 6.00
CA ARG A 16 -35.36 -3.45 7.11
C ARG A 16 -33.94 -3.48 6.55
N GLY A 17 -33.38 -2.28 6.33
CA GLY A 17 -31.96 -2.14 6.07
C GLY A 17 -31.18 -2.93 7.12
N SER A 18 -30.48 -3.97 6.70
CA SER A 18 -29.49 -4.62 7.53
C SER A 18 -28.39 -3.60 7.76
N GLU A 19 -28.37 -3.01 8.96
CA GLU A 19 -27.16 -2.37 9.46
C GLU A 19 -26.09 -3.47 9.50
N THR A 20 -25.19 -3.44 8.52
CA THR A 20 -23.97 -4.21 8.58
C THR A 20 -23.22 -3.70 9.80
N VAL A 21 -23.04 -4.55 10.79
CA VAL A 21 -22.22 -4.27 11.97
C VAL A 21 -20.80 -4.14 11.44
N GLU A 22 -20.32 -2.88 11.31
CA GLU A 22 -18.91 -2.62 11.09
C GLU A 22 -18.14 -3.32 12.21
N THR A 23 -17.24 -4.22 11.86
CA THR A 23 -16.23 -4.71 12.79
C THR A 23 -15.33 -3.52 13.10
N VAL A 24 -15.59 -2.87 14.22
CA VAL A 24 -14.66 -1.88 14.80
C VAL A 24 -13.36 -2.61 14.99
N GLY A 25 -12.32 -2.21 14.25
CA GLY A 25 -10.95 -2.66 14.51
C GLY A 25 -10.70 -2.42 16.00
N SER A 26 -10.24 -3.43 16.72
CA SER A 26 -10.23 -3.50 18.17
C SER A 26 -9.50 -2.31 18.79
N GLY A 27 -10.21 -1.24 19.10
CA GLY A 27 -9.69 -0.18 19.94
C GLY A 27 -10.06 1.26 19.63
N SER A 28 -10.38 1.66 18.41
CA SER A 28 -10.62 3.07 18.09
C SER A 28 -11.97 3.58 18.59
N LEU A 29 -11.99 4.84 19.10
CA LEU A 29 -13.20 5.53 19.57
C LEU A 29 -14.10 6.00 18.42
N MET A 30 -13.58 6.05 17.19
CA MET A 30 -14.31 6.45 15.98
C MET A 30 -14.13 5.41 14.88
N SER A 31 -15.24 5.02 14.27
CA SER A 31 -15.24 4.17 13.06
C SER A 31 -14.82 4.98 11.82
N ARG A 32 -14.38 4.29 10.74
CA ARG A 32 -14.10 4.90 9.44
C ARG A 32 -15.25 5.74 8.92
N ARG A 33 -16.48 5.27 9.07
CA ARG A 33 -17.70 5.99 8.73
C ARG A 33 -17.86 7.29 9.52
N GLU A 34 -17.60 7.27 10.82
CA GLU A 34 -17.68 8.47 11.66
C GLU A 34 -16.60 9.49 11.31
N VAL A 35 -15.40 9.03 10.98
CA VAL A 35 -14.31 9.90 10.50
C VAL A 35 -14.68 10.51 9.14
N ALA A 36 -15.21 9.74 8.20
CA ALA A 36 -15.66 10.26 6.90
C ALA A 36 -16.78 11.31 7.08
N ARG A 37 -17.73 11.03 7.96
CA ARG A 37 -18.77 12.01 8.32
C ARG A 37 -18.20 13.26 8.96
N MET A 38 -17.24 13.12 9.86
CA MET A 38 -16.55 14.26 10.47
C MET A 38 -15.89 15.13 9.40
N LEU A 39 -15.07 14.53 8.52
CA LEU A 39 -14.38 15.26 7.46
C LEU A 39 -15.33 16.01 6.54
N SER A 40 -16.49 15.42 6.20
CA SER A 40 -17.50 16.08 5.36
C SER A 40 -18.21 17.27 6.03
N CYS A 41 -18.19 17.32 7.35
CA CYS A 41 -18.77 18.42 8.15
C CYS A 41 -17.77 19.56 8.41
N LEU A 42 -16.50 19.41 8.06
CA LEU A 42 -15.52 20.46 8.24
C LEU A 42 -15.72 21.58 7.21
N PRO A 43 -15.43 22.85 7.58
CA PRO A 43 -15.43 23.97 6.64
C PRO A 43 -14.17 23.90 5.76
N ILE A 44 -14.18 22.97 4.81
CA ILE A 44 -13.09 22.74 3.88
C ILE A 44 -13.05 23.85 2.84
N GLU A 45 -11.94 24.54 2.74
CA GLU A 45 -11.65 25.59 1.78
C GLU A 45 -10.41 25.20 0.96
N GLU A 46 -10.00 26.04 0.02
CA GLU A 46 -8.85 25.82 -0.84
C GLU A 46 -7.56 25.46 -0.06
N ALA A 47 -7.35 26.08 1.11
CA ALA A 47 -6.17 25.83 1.94
C ALA A 47 -6.11 24.36 2.42
N GLN A 48 -7.23 23.80 2.88
CA GLN A 48 -7.31 22.42 3.34
C GLN A 48 -7.25 21.43 2.20
N LEU A 49 -7.89 21.74 1.06
CA LEU A 49 -7.77 20.93 -0.16
C LEU A 49 -6.31 20.81 -0.59
N ASN A 50 -5.60 21.94 -0.63
CA ASN A 50 -4.19 21.97 -0.97
C ASN A 50 -3.31 21.24 0.07
N GLU A 51 -3.67 21.29 1.36
CA GLU A 51 -2.97 20.53 2.40
C GLU A 51 -3.06 19.02 2.12
N VAL A 52 -4.27 18.49 1.94
CA VAL A 52 -4.49 17.06 1.66
C VAL A 52 -3.84 16.66 0.33
N TYR A 53 -4.04 17.45 -0.73
CA TYR A 53 -3.45 17.18 -2.06
C TYR A 53 -1.92 17.09 -2.02
N ARG A 54 -1.27 18.02 -1.30
CA ARG A 54 0.20 17.98 -1.18
C ARG A 54 0.68 16.79 -0.35
N ALA A 55 -0.06 16.41 0.69
CA ALA A 55 0.27 15.24 1.48
C ALA A 55 0.20 13.96 0.66
N VAL A 56 -0.91 13.72 -0.04
CA VAL A 56 -1.09 12.51 -0.88
C VAL A 56 -0.11 12.51 -2.07
N SER A 57 0.17 13.65 -2.67
CA SER A 57 1.15 13.77 -3.75
C SER A 57 2.57 13.49 -3.27
N SER A 58 2.92 13.93 -2.05
CA SER A 58 4.22 13.66 -1.42
C SER A 58 4.37 12.17 -1.10
N SER A 59 3.36 11.55 -0.48
CA SER A 59 3.33 10.12 -0.19
C SER A 59 3.56 9.31 -1.46
N SER A 60 2.78 9.57 -2.50
CA SER A 60 2.91 8.93 -3.81
C SER A 60 4.28 9.15 -4.46
N SER A 61 4.86 10.35 -4.33
CA SER A 61 6.20 10.65 -4.87
C SER A 61 7.30 9.90 -4.13
N ASN A 62 7.07 9.56 -2.86
CA ASN A 62 7.97 8.75 -2.04
C ASN A 62 7.74 7.24 -2.25
N GLY A 63 6.85 6.86 -3.17
CA GLY A 63 6.62 5.47 -3.56
C GLY A 63 5.55 4.74 -2.77
N TYR A 64 4.88 5.42 -1.84
CA TYR A 64 3.70 4.95 -1.14
C TYR A 64 2.43 5.20 -1.97
N ASP A 65 1.27 4.86 -1.43
CA ASP A 65 0.00 5.17 -2.05
C ASP A 65 -0.35 6.67 -1.99
N GLU A 66 -1.47 7.06 -2.60
CA GLU A 66 -2.05 8.40 -2.59
C GLU A 66 -2.77 8.67 -1.26
N GLU A 67 -2.03 8.70 -0.17
CA GLU A 67 -2.53 8.66 1.21
C GLU A 67 -2.07 9.83 2.08
N TYR A 68 -2.89 10.21 3.04
CA TYR A 68 -2.54 11.12 4.13
C TYR A 68 -2.94 10.48 5.46
N MET A 69 -1.96 9.92 6.16
CA MET A 69 -2.15 9.25 7.44
C MET A 69 -2.71 10.21 8.50
N MET A 70 -3.67 9.76 9.31
CA MET A 70 -4.15 10.54 10.47
C MET A 70 -3.02 10.79 11.47
N ALA A 71 -2.05 9.90 11.56
CA ALA A 71 -0.84 10.09 12.34
C ALA A 71 -0.06 11.34 11.93
N ASP A 72 0.15 11.54 10.63
CA ASP A 72 0.86 12.69 10.08
C ASP A 72 0.01 13.96 10.18
N LEU A 73 -1.27 13.87 9.82
CA LEU A 73 -2.22 14.96 9.86
C LEU A 73 -2.36 15.56 11.26
N LEU A 74 -2.37 14.73 12.32
CA LEU A 74 -2.58 15.14 13.69
C LEU A 74 -1.29 15.42 14.47
N THR A 75 -0.12 15.10 13.92
CA THR A 75 1.17 15.38 14.59
C THR A 75 1.49 16.88 14.57
N VAL A 76 2.13 17.36 15.65
CA VAL A 76 2.60 18.75 15.73
C VAL A 76 3.92 18.87 14.99
N PRO A 77 4.06 19.79 14.03
CA PRO A 77 5.35 20.10 13.44
C PRO A 77 6.36 20.48 14.53
N GLY A 78 7.50 19.78 14.61
CA GLY A 78 8.57 20.08 15.56
C GLY A 78 8.61 19.22 16.82
N ALA A 79 7.67 18.32 17.08
CA ALA A 79 7.84 17.24 18.04
C ALA A 79 8.77 16.19 17.42
N GLY A 80 10.10 16.43 17.59
CA GLY A 80 11.13 15.64 16.96
C GLY A 80 11.04 14.16 17.34
N VAL A 81 10.59 13.37 16.41
CA VAL A 81 11.05 12.01 16.24
C VAL A 81 11.78 12.04 14.91
N GLY A 82 13.11 12.05 14.97
CA GLY A 82 13.95 12.02 13.79
C GLY A 82 13.86 10.65 13.12
N ASP A 83 12.82 10.44 12.37
CA ASP A 83 12.80 9.45 11.30
C ASP A 83 12.54 10.22 10.01
N ASP A 84 13.53 10.22 9.11
CA ASP A 84 13.49 10.83 7.76
C ASP A 84 12.45 10.17 6.82
N ARG A 85 11.52 9.39 7.37
CA ARG A 85 10.57 8.53 6.68
C ARG A 85 9.12 8.99 6.79
N THR A 86 8.89 10.28 7.03
CA THR A 86 7.52 10.79 6.96
C THR A 86 6.99 10.68 5.54
N ARG A 87 5.95 9.88 5.34
CA ARG A 87 5.28 9.64 4.05
C ARG A 87 4.84 10.95 3.41
N ALA A 88 4.29 11.84 4.20
CA ALA A 88 3.97 13.20 3.78
C ALA A 88 5.03 14.16 4.33
N ALA A 89 5.65 14.94 3.45
CA ALA A 89 6.48 16.07 3.87
C ALA A 89 5.59 17.06 4.63
N ALA A 90 5.59 16.94 5.95
CA ALA A 90 4.74 17.72 6.84
C ALA A 90 5.15 19.19 6.80
N SER A 91 4.49 19.98 6.00
CA SER A 91 4.45 21.42 6.21
C SER A 91 3.05 21.92 6.60
N ALA A 92 2.40 21.18 7.51
CA ALA A 92 1.17 21.67 8.15
C ALA A 92 1.33 23.06 8.80
N SER A 93 2.57 23.46 9.13
CA SER A 93 2.89 24.80 9.63
C SER A 93 2.72 25.92 8.57
N ALA A 94 2.56 25.60 7.31
CA ALA A 94 2.40 26.57 6.23
C ALA A 94 0.97 27.09 6.06
N TYR A 95 -0.02 26.46 6.74
CA TYR A 95 -1.42 26.79 6.58
C TYR A 95 -1.97 27.55 7.78
N SER A 96 -2.75 28.62 7.51
CA SER A 96 -3.38 29.46 8.56
C SER A 96 -4.46 28.72 9.36
N ALA A 97 -5.09 27.70 8.76
CA ALA A 97 -6.09 26.84 9.39
C ALA A 97 -5.91 25.38 8.89
N PRO A 98 -4.91 24.64 9.41
CA PRO A 98 -4.66 23.26 8.97
C PRO A 98 -5.82 22.34 9.36
N MET A 99 -5.97 21.24 8.61
CA MET A 99 -6.97 20.19 8.86
C MET A 99 -7.05 19.77 10.32
N LYS A 100 -5.90 19.63 10.98
CA LYS A 100 -5.80 19.32 12.42
C LYS A 100 -6.63 20.27 13.29
N SER A 101 -6.58 21.58 13.02
CA SER A 101 -7.30 22.58 13.79
C SER A 101 -8.81 22.46 13.61
N LEU A 102 -9.26 22.19 12.39
CA LEU A 102 -10.68 21.98 12.09
C LEU A 102 -11.22 20.71 12.75
N ILE A 103 -10.45 19.62 12.72
CA ILE A 103 -10.79 18.37 13.39
C ILE A 103 -10.91 18.58 14.90
N ALA A 104 -9.91 19.25 15.51
CA ALA A 104 -9.93 19.54 16.95
C ALA A 104 -11.14 20.40 17.35
N GLU A 105 -11.48 21.40 16.54
CA GLU A 105 -12.68 22.23 16.76
C GLU A 105 -13.97 21.42 16.65
N TYR A 106 -14.10 20.57 15.63
CA TYR A 106 -15.26 19.69 15.45
C TYR A 106 -15.44 18.77 16.66
N ILE A 107 -14.39 18.07 17.09
CA ILE A 107 -14.41 17.18 18.26
C ILE A 107 -14.78 17.96 19.52
N SER A 108 -14.20 19.14 19.71
CA SER A 108 -14.51 20.00 20.87
C SER A 108 -16.00 20.38 20.93
N ARG A 109 -16.61 20.77 19.82
CA ARG A 109 -18.04 21.11 19.73
C ARG A 109 -18.93 19.90 20.01
N LYS A 110 -18.60 18.75 19.39
CA LYS A 110 -19.38 17.52 19.55
C LYS A 110 -19.33 17.01 20.99
N THR A 111 -18.16 17.00 21.63
CA THR A 111 -18.01 16.57 23.03
C THR A 111 -18.67 17.53 24.00
N SER A 112 -18.61 18.83 23.76
CA SER A 112 -19.26 19.84 24.60
C SER A 112 -20.79 19.73 24.62
N SER A 113 -21.38 19.19 23.54
CA SER A 113 -22.85 18.97 23.43
C SER A 113 -23.32 17.74 24.20
N LEU A 114 -22.47 16.78 24.48
CA LEU A 114 -22.84 15.48 25.05
C LEU A 114 -22.66 15.40 26.58
N VAL A 115 -21.65 16.07 27.14
CA VAL A 115 -21.35 16.11 28.60
C VAL A 115 -20.54 17.37 28.85
N LYS A 116 -20.42 17.81 30.13
CA LYS A 116 -19.43 18.84 30.55
C LYS A 116 -18.00 18.32 30.38
N SER A 117 -17.60 18.10 29.12
CA SER A 117 -16.33 17.50 28.72
C SER A 117 -15.24 18.57 28.75
N GLY A 118 -14.10 18.23 29.33
CA GLY A 118 -12.93 19.12 29.38
C GLY A 118 -11.98 18.94 28.20
N ALA A 119 -10.96 19.78 28.10
CA ALA A 119 -9.90 19.69 27.08
C ALA A 119 -9.21 18.30 27.02
N ALA A 120 -9.21 17.56 28.14
CA ALA A 120 -8.66 16.21 28.22
C ALA A 120 -9.43 15.19 27.35
N ASP A 121 -10.73 15.36 27.19
CA ASP A 121 -11.54 14.45 26.35
C ASP A 121 -11.28 14.70 24.86
N VAL A 122 -11.12 15.97 24.46
CA VAL A 122 -10.75 16.32 23.08
C VAL A 122 -9.40 15.71 22.71
N GLN A 123 -8.41 15.88 23.60
CA GLN A 123 -7.07 15.33 23.36
C GLN A 123 -7.09 13.81 23.25
N ARG A 124 -7.89 13.13 24.08
CA ARG A 124 -8.05 11.66 23.99
C ARG A 124 -8.59 11.21 22.63
N TYR A 125 -9.59 11.92 22.06
CA TYR A 125 -10.10 11.60 20.74
C TYR A 125 -9.06 11.86 19.63
N LEU A 126 -8.27 12.93 19.76
CA LEU A 126 -7.20 13.23 18.81
C LEU A 126 -6.07 12.20 18.86
N ASP A 127 -5.69 11.78 20.07
CA ASP A 127 -4.66 10.74 20.26
C ASP A 127 -5.14 9.39 19.71
N ASP A 128 -6.39 9.01 19.98
CA ASP A 128 -6.99 7.79 19.46
C ASP A 128 -7.06 7.80 17.94
N LEU A 129 -7.47 8.91 17.34
CA LEU A 129 -7.53 9.04 15.88
C LEU A 129 -6.13 9.01 15.24
N ARG A 130 -5.14 9.67 15.86
CA ARG A 130 -3.73 9.61 15.42
C ARG A 130 -3.20 8.18 15.42
N ASP A 131 -3.50 7.42 16.47
CA ASP A 131 -2.96 6.07 16.71
C ASP A 131 -3.84 4.97 16.05
N SER A 132 -4.92 5.36 15.37
CA SER A 132 -5.89 4.43 14.78
C SER A 132 -5.38 3.68 13.54
N GLY A 133 -4.31 4.16 12.90
CA GLY A 133 -3.86 3.67 11.60
C GLY A 133 -4.76 4.07 10.43
N MET A 134 -5.79 4.90 10.64
CA MET A 134 -6.64 5.40 9.57
C MET A 134 -5.92 6.46 8.71
N GLN A 135 -6.41 6.62 7.49
CA GLN A 135 -5.88 7.59 6.53
C GLN A 135 -6.98 8.18 5.65
N ILE A 136 -6.65 9.27 4.97
CA ILE A 136 -7.39 9.78 3.82
C ILE A 136 -6.67 9.24 2.58
N TYR A 137 -7.27 8.31 1.90
CA TYR A 137 -6.85 7.85 0.59
C TYR A 137 -7.57 8.67 -0.48
N TRP A 138 -6.83 9.19 -1.46
CA TRP A 138 -7.38 10.00 -2.55
C TRP A 138 -7.01 9.42 -3.92
N PRO A 139 -7.75 8.39 -4.39
CA PRO A 139 -7.47 7.77 -5.68
C PRO A 139 -7.59 8.78 -6.82
N TYR A 140 -6.69 8.66 -7.80
CA TYR A 140 -6.65 9.54 -8.97
C TYR A 140 -6.45 11.02 -8.62
N SER A 141 -5.78 11.33 -7.53
CA SER A 141 -5.51 12.69 -7.06
C SER A 141 -4.80 13.54 -8.12
N GLU A 142 -4.02 12.94 -9.01
CA GLU A 142 -3.34 13.59 -10.11
C GLU A 142 -4.28 14.23 -11.14
N ASN A 143 -5.56 13.82 -11.17
CA ASN A 143 -6.58 14.36 -12.06
C ASN A 143 -7.34 15.56 -11.47
N TRP A 144 -7.04 15.96 -10.21
CA TRP A 144 -7.75 17.03 -9.54
C TRP A 144 -7.50 18.38 -10.25
N ASP A 145 -8.57 19.15 -10.45
CA ASP A 145 -8.57 20.45 -11.14
C ASP A 145 -8.09 21.63 -10.26
N GLY A 146 -7.83 21.39 -8.97
CA GLY A 146 -7.41 22.41 -8.01
C GLY A 146 -8.56 23.12 -7.29
N GLU A 147 -9.82 22.90 -7.65
CA GLU A 147 -10.98 23.65 -7.16
C GLU A 147 -12.12 22.75 -6.66
N THR A 148 -12.41 21.65 -7.36
CA THR A 148 -13.56 20.78 -7.05
C THR A 148 -13.44 20.14 -5.69
N LEU A 149 -14.46 20.33 -4.83
CA LEU A 149 -14.56 19.69 -3.53
C LEU A 149 -14.75 18.18 -3.68
N PRO A 150 -14.04 17.37 -2.88
CA PRO A 150 -14.19 15.92 -2.90
C PRO A 150 -15.52 15.47 -2.30
N LEU A 151 -15.98 14.32 -2.77
CA LEU A 151 -16.92 13.50 -2.00
C LEU A 151 -16.12 12.76 -0.91
N VAL A 152 -16.71 12.56 0.27
CA VAL A 152 -16.04 11.84 1.36
C VAL A 152 -16.76 10.53 1.63
N THR A 153 -16.08 9.44 1.44
CA THR A 153 -16.57 8.08 1.70
C THR A 153 -15.63 7.34 2.66
N PHE A 154 -15.92 6.07 2.88
CA PHE A 154 -15.10 5.20 3.71
C PHE A 154 -15.08 3.79 3.12
N ASP A 155 -14.04 3.04 3.39
CA ASP A 155 -13.98 1.62 3.05
C ASP A 155 -14.95 0.83 3.96
N PRO A 156 -15.95 0.12 3.39
CA PRO A 156 -16.87 -0.71 4.16
C PRO A 156 -16.24 -2.01 4.70
N GLY A 157 -15.02 -2.36 4.28
CA GLY A 157 -14.26 -3.51 4.79
C GLY A 157 -14.82 -4.88 4.39
N ASN A 158 -15.65 -4.94 3.35
CA ASN A 158 -16.31 -6.18 2.90
C ASN A 158 -16.05 -6.47 1.42
N GLY A 159 -15.06 -5.82 0.80
CA GLY A 159 -14.77 -5.93 -0.64
C GLY A 159 -15.85 -5.33 -1.55
N ALA A 160 -16.71 -4.43 -1.04
CA ALA A 160 -17.73 -3.79 -1.86
C ALA A 160 -17.12 -2.84 -2.87
N GLU A 161 -17.65 -2.84 -4.10
CA GLU A 161 -17.22 -1.97 -5.20
C GLU A 161 -17.94 -0.61 -5.22
N SER A 162 -18.86 -0.37 -4.28
CA SER A 162 -19.63 0.86 -4.18
C SER A 162 -20.11 1.12 -2.76
N ASN A 163 -20.20 2.40 -2.41
CA ASN A 163 -20.68 2.84 -1.11
C ASN A 163 -21.37 4.20 -1.27
N PHE A 164 -21.99 4.71 -0.22
CA PHE A 164 -22.43 6.10 -0.18
C PHE A 164 -21.25 7.00 0.24
N ALA A 165 -21.26 8.22 -0.27
CA ALA A 165 -20.32 9.27 0.09
C ALA A 165 -21.08 10.49 0.60
N TYR A 166 -20.50 11.21 1.52
CA TYR A 166 -21.00 12.46 2.03
C TYR A 166 -20.53 13.62 1.12
N VAL A 167 -21.42 14.55 0.87
CA VAL A 167 -21.08 15.82 0.21
C VAL A 167 -20.52 16.77 1.26
N ILE A 168 -19.37 17.38 1.00
CA ILE A 168 -18.84 18.45 1.84
C ILE A 168 -19.79 19.64 1.71
N GLY A 169 -20.45 19.99 2.80
CA GLY A 169 -21.42 21.08 2.86
C GLY A 169 -21.07 22.07 3.95
N HIS A 170 -21.22 23.35 3.62
CA HIS A 170 -21.25 24.38 4.64
C HIS A 170 -22.62 24.31 5.32
N ALA A 171 -22.77 23.40 6.29
CA ALA A 171 -23.96 23.41 7.11
C ALA A 171 -24.00 24.70 7.91
N GLY A 172 -24.99 25.55 7.66
CA GLY A 172 -25.25 26.68 8.53
C GLY A 172 -25.46 26.19 9.96
N ASP A 173 -24.80 26.78 10.92
CA ASP A 173 -24.90 26.63 12.39
C ASP A 173 -24.94 25.21 13.01
N GLY A 174 -25.05 24.15 12.22
CA GLY A 174 -25.03 22.76 12.67
C GLY A 174 -24.20 21.88 11.72
N TYR A 175 -23.26 21.11 12.25
CA TYR A 175 -22.43 20.16 11.53
C TYR A 175 -23.22 18.89 11.16
N ASP A 176 -24.38 19.02 10.57
CA ASP A 176 -25.15 17.87 10.10
C ASP A 176 -24.86 17.62 8.62
N VAL A 177 -24.49 16.39 8.32
CA VAL A 177 -24.35 15.91 6.95
C VAL A 177 -25.71 15.96 6.28
N LEU A 178 -25.80 16.68 5.20
CA LEU A 178 -27.08 16.98 4.57
C LEU A 178 -27.37 16.07 3.38
N ASP A 179 -26.35 15.74 2.59
CA ASP A 179 -26.53 14.93 1.40
C ASP A 179 -25.54 13.78 1.32
N SER A 180 -26.00 12.65 0.79
CA SER A 180 -25.17 11.52 0.42
C SER A 180 -25.46 11.12 -1.01
N VAL A 181 -24.42 10.76 -1.73
CA VAL A 181 -24.49 10.26 -3.10
C VAL A 181 -23.82 8.89 -3.16
N PHE A 182 -24.22 8.09 -4.14
CA PHE A 182 -23.57 6.81 -4.36
C PHE A 182 -22.23 7.04 -5.07
N VAL A 183 -21.20 6.31 -4.69
CA VAL A 183 -19.86 6.43 -5.24
C VAL A 183 -19.26 5.05 -5.53
N ASP A 184 -18.63 4.95 -6.67
CA ASP A 184 -17.83 3.81 -7.14
C ASP A 184 -16.52 4.32 -7.77
N GLU A 185 -15.70 3.40 -8.22
CA GLU A 185 -14.42 3.76 -8.86
C GLU A 185 -14.61 4.60 -10.13
N ALA A 186 -15.68 4.41 -10.88
CA ALA A 186 -15.94 5.20 -12.08
C ALA A 186 -16.13 6.69 -11.75
N ILE A 187 -16.87 6.96 -10.68
CA ILE A 187 -17.03 8.32 -10.16
C ILE A 187 -15.72 8.89 -9.65
N ALA A 188 -14.91 8.08 -8.95
CA ALA A 188 -13.62 8.51 -8.43
C ALA A 188 -12.60 8.88 -9.52
N ARG A 189 -12.75 8.32 -10.73
CA ARG A 189 -11.94 8.69 -11.91
C ARG A 189 -12.32 10.05 -12.51
N GLU A 190 -13.57 10.49 -12.31
CA GLU A 190 -14.11 11.69 -12.94
C GLU A 190 -14.12 12.91 -12.00
N ARG A 191 -14.10 12.69 -10.70
CA ARG A 191 -14.12 13.74 -9.68
C ARG A 191 -13.40 13.31 -8.41
N PRO A 192 -12.87 14.27 -7.62
CA PRO A 192 -12.17 13.95 -6.37
C PRO A 192 -13.07 13.22 -5.37
N VAL A 193 -12.52 12.15 -4.80
CA VAL A 193 -13.14 11.36 -3.73
C VAL A 193 -12.09 11.12 -2.65
N TRP A 194 -12.40 11.46 -1.41
CA TRP A 194 -11.60 11.06 -0.25
C TRP A 194 -12.21 9.80 0.36
N VAL A 195 -11.41 8.80 0.52
CA VAL A 195 -11.80 7.53 1.15
C VAL A 195 -11.12 7.45 2.52
N VAL A 196 -11.90 7.26 3.58
CA VAL A 196 -11.34 6.91 4.89
C VAL A 196 -11.20 5.39 4.95
N ASN A 197 -9.99 4.90 4.93
CA ASN A 197 -9.67 3.48 5.06
C ASN A 197 -8.64 3.24 6.16
N GLN A 198 -8.28 1.97 6.37
CA GLN A 198 -7.20 1.56 7.24
C GLN A 198 -5.93 1.46 6.41
N ASN A 199 -4.83 1.98 6.92
CA ASN A 199 -3.53 1.70 6.32
C ASN A 199 -3.17 0.24 6.63
N ASP A 200 -2.84 -0.51 5.60
CA ASP A 200 -2.48 -1.93 5.63
C ASP A 200 -1.00 -2.20 5.36
N ASP A 201 -0.22 -1.14 5.06
CA ASP A 201 1.22 -1.28 4.89
C ASP A 201 1.87 -1.93 6.11
N CYS A 202 2.54 -3.04 5.91
CA CYS A 202 3.25 -3.79 6.95
C CYS A 202 4.55 -3.14 7.43
N GLY A 203 4.70 -1.81 7.26
CA GLY A 203 5.89 -1.05 7.65
C GLY A 203 7.07 -1.23 6.70
N SER A 204 6.84 -1.78 5.53
CA SER A 204 7.83 -1.93 4.46
C SER A 204 8.14 -0.59 3.80
N ILE A 205 9.39 -0.41 3.36
CA ILE A 205 9.83 0.80 2.67
C ILE A 205 9.77 0.54 1.16
N PRO A 206 8.97 1.30 0.40
CA PRO A 206 8.90 1.13 -1.05
C PRO A 206 10.26 1.33 -1.72
N LEU A 207 10.54 0.53 -2.74
CA LEU A 207 11.80 0.57 -3.48
C LEU A 207 12.10 1.97 -4.04
N THR A 208 11.09 2.69 -4.51
CA THR A 208 11.25 4.04 -5.05
C THR A 208 11.77 5.04 -4.03
N SER A 209 11.49 4.86 -2.74
CA SER A 209 12.03 5.69 -1.66
C SER A 209 13.52 5.41 -1.41
N LEU A 210 13.98 4.19 -1.70
CA LEU A 210 15.39 3.80 -1.51
C LEU A 210 16.30 4.30 -2.64
N ILE A 211 15.78 4.52 -3.84
CA ILE A 211 16.56 4.99 -5.00
C ILE A 211 16.96 6.47 -4.88
N SER A 212 16.26 7.23 -4.05
CA SER A 212 16.58 8.64 -3.78
C SER A 212 17.88 8.83 -2.97
N THR A 213 18.35 7.81 -2.29
CA THR A 213 19.64 7.84 -1.60
C THR A 213 20.73 7.41 -2.58
N LYS A 214 21.57 8.35 -3.00
CA LYS A 214 22.78 8.12 -3.79
C LYS A 214 23.46 6.84 -3.34
N ALA A 215 23.54 5.87 -4.25
CA ALA A 215 24.28 4.64 -4.01
C ALA A 215 25.70 4.96 -3.53
N TRP A 216 26.00 4.56 -2.31
CA TRP A 216 27.34 4.54 -1.77
C TRP A 216 28.05 3.30 -2.33
N TRP A 217 28.52 3.40 -3.57
CA TRP A 217 29.49 2.46 -4.08
C TRP A 217 30.84 3.09 -3.82
N ASP A 218 31.50 2.67 -2.75
CA ASP A 218 32.95 2.83 -2.66
C ASP A 218 33.56 1.98 -3.77
N GLU A 219 34.24 2.63 -4.67
CA GLU A 219 35.14 1.98 -5.63
C GLU A 219 36.31 1.43 -4.82
N ASP A 220 36.18 0.22 -4.31
CA ASP A 220 37.35 -0.53 -3.82
C ASP A 220 38.10 -1.12 -5.00
N GLU A 221 39.35 -0.75 -5.09
CA GLU A 221 40.31 -1.06 -6.13
C GLU A 221 40.59 -2.58 -6.22
N ASP A 222 40.48 -3.09 -7.45
CA ASP A 222 41.40 -4.04 -8.10
C ASP A 222 41.69 -5.39 -7.41
N GLU A 223 40.84 -6.40 -7.66
CA GLU A 223 41.30 -7.78 -7.74
C GLU A 223 40.78 -8.48 -9.00
N GLY A 224 41.60 -8.55 -10.04
CA GLY A 224 41.58 -9.56 -11.11
C GLY A 224 40.31 -9.62 -11.94
N ASP A 225 40.45 -9.35 -13.21
CA ASP A 225 39.55 -9.26 -14.35
C ASP A 225 38.53 -10.43 -14.50
N VAL A 226 37.65 -10.64 -13.51
CA VAL A 226 36.47 -11.49 -13.62
C VAL A 226 35.30 -10.55 -13.79
N GLU A 227 34.72 -10.50 -15.01
CA GLU A 227 33.49 -9.75 -15.24
C GLU A 227 32.43 -10.19 -14.24
N LYS A 228 32.07 -9.29 -13.29
CA LYS A 228 31.04 -9.48 -12.31
C LYS A 228 29.73 -8.95 -12.89
N TYR A 229 28.68 -9.75 -12.81
CA TYR A 229 27.36 -9.39 -13.25
C TYR A 229 26.40 -9.38 -12.06
N ASN A 230 25.45 -8.45 -12.06
CA ASN A 230 24.37 -8.44 -11.10
C ASN A 230 23.04 -8.70 -11.81
N LEU A 231 22.16 -9.42 -11.15
CA LEU A 231 20.80 -9.64 -11.66
C LEU A 231 19.88 -8.54 -11.12
N TYR A 232 19.23 -7.83 -12.04
CA TYR A 232 18.32 -6.73 -11.73
C TYR A 232 16.89 -7.04 -12.17
N ILE A 233 15.91 -6.42 -11.52
CA ILE A 233 14.61 -6.10 -12.10
C ILE A 233 14.62 -4.64 -12.53
N LYS A 234 14.21 -4.36 -13.78
CA LYS A 234 14.22 -3.03 -14.40
C LYS A 234 12.85 -2.38 -14.42
N ASP A 235 11.79 -3.16 -14.49
CA ASP A 235 10.42 -2.67 -14.45
C ASP A 235 9.43 -3.72 -13.92
N PHE A 236 8.29 -3.23 -13.49
CA PHE A 236 7.15 -3.99 -13.01
C PHE A 236 5.88 -3.50 -13.72
N THR A 237 4.99 -4.42 -14.08
CA THR A 237 3.68 -4.09 -14.65
C THR A 237 2.61 -4.94 -14.00
N MET A 238 1.70 -4.32 -13.27
CA MET A 238 0.51 -4.98 -12.75
C MET A 238 -0.53 -5.15 -13.86
N LEU A 239 -1.15 -6.32 -13.98
CA LEU A 239 -2.14 -6.64 -15.01
C LEU A 239 -3.56 -6.79 -14.45
N ARG A 240 -3.70 -6.86 -13.14
CA ARG A 240 -4.97 -7.00 -12.43
C ARG A 240 -4.90 -6.22 -11.12
N GLN A 241 -5.99 -5.59 -10.71
CA GLN A 241 -6.18 -5.06 -9.36
C GLN A 241 -6.47 -6.22 -8.40
N TYR A 242 -5.89 -6.19 -7.23
CA TYR A 242 -6.11 -7.14 -6.16
C TYR A 242 -7.08 -6.56 -5.13
N ASP A 243 -6.88 -5.33 -4.72
CA ASP A 243 -7.72 -4.64 -3.77
C ASP A 243 -9.01 -4.09 -4.35
N ALA A 244 -10.03 -3.98 -3.48
CA ALA A 244 -11.17 -3.12 -3.74
C ALA A 244 -10.69 -1.65 -3.84
N TRP A 245 -11.34 -0.84 -4.66
CA TRP A 245 -10.88 0.53 -4.89
C TRP A 245 -10.93 1.43 -3.65
N PHE A 246 -11.69 1.05 -2.63
CA PHE A 246 -11.71 1.73 -1.32
C PHE A 246 -10.50 1.42 -0.44
N SER A 247 -9.84 0.29 -0.66
CA SER A 247 -8.73 -0.17 0.18
C SER A 247 -7.44 0.59 -0.13
N GLY A 248 -7.16 0.84 -1.40
CA GLY A 248 -5.94 1.56 -1.77
C GLY A 248 -5.37 1.13 -3.11
N ALA A 249 -4.07 1.35 -3.27
CA ALA A 249 -3.23 0.78 -4.31
C ALA A 249 -2.93 -0.69 -3.98
N SER A 250 -2.38 -1.44 -4.93
CA SER A 250 -1.89 -2.79 -4.65
C SER A 250 -0.40 -2.76 -4.33
N GLU A 251 -0.01 -3.41 -3.24
CA GLU A 251 1.35 -3.50 -2.72
C GLU A 251 1.96 -4.87 -3.03
N PHE A 252 2.93 -4.89 -3.93
CA PHE A 252 3.58 -6.15 -4.31
C PHE A 252 4.92 -6.33 -3.62
N HIS A 253 5.05 -7.37 -2.80
CA HIS A 253 6.33 -7.86 -2.34
C HIS A 253 6.92 -8.81 -3.37
N VAL A 254 8.15 -8.53 -3.78
CA VAL A 254 8.94 -9.40 -4.67
C VAL A 254 10.15 -9.91 -3.90
N TRP A 255 10.22 -11.21 -3.75
CA TRP A 255 11.29 -11.92 -3.06
C TRP A 255 12.11 -12.73 -4.04
N CYS A 256 13.44 -12.66 -3.91
CA CYS A 256 14.36 -13.52 -4.64
C CYS A 256 15.31 -14.22 -3.68
N GLY A 257 15.31 -15.54 -3.70
CA GLY A 257 16.26 -16.35 -2.97
C GLY A 257 17.36 -16.89 -3.89
N GLY A 258 18.61 -16.63 -3.53
CA GLY A 258 19.78 -17.03 -4.31
C GLY A 258 20.99 -17.35 -3.45
N VAL A 259 22.15 -17.33 -4.06
CA VAL A 259 23.47 -17.41 -3.40
C VAL A 259 24.39 -16.43 -4.11
N ASP A 260 24.67 -15.32 -3.45
CA ASP A 260 25.50 -14.25 -4.03
C ASP A 260 26.95 -14.70 -4.15
N GLY A 261 27.60 -14.29 -5.24
CA GLY A 261 29.02 -14.50 -5.47
C GLY A 261 29.47 -15.97 -5.40
N PHE A 262 28.58 -16.93 -5.66
CA PHE A 262 28.91 -18.34 -5.51
C PHE A 262 29.99 -18.76 -6.50
N TYR A 263 31.15 -19.14 -5.98
CA TYR A 263 32.23 -19.74 -6.76
C TYR A 263 32.92 -20.85 -5.95
N ALA A 264 32.78 -22.10 -6.38
CA ALA A 264 33.35 -23.25 -5.70
C ALA A 264 33.92 -24.28 -6.70
N SER A 265 35.10 -24.79 -6.41
CA SER A 265 35.74 -25.88 -7.18
C SER A 265 35.56 -27.24 -6.54
N THR A 266 35.22 -27.30 -5.24
CA THR A 266 35.07 -28.52 -4.42
C THR A 266 33.84 -28.44 -3.55
N GLU A 267 33.28 -29.60 -3.17
CA GLU A 267 32.11 -29.69 -2.28
C GLU A 267 32.42 -29.11 -0.88
N ASP A 268 33.65 -29.20 -0.39
CA ASP A 268 34.03 -28.66 0.91
C ASP A 268 33.87 -27.13 1.00
N GLN A 269 33.92 -26.43 -0.13
CA GLN A 269 33.77 -24.98 -0.20
C GLN A 269 32.32 -24.54 -0.07
N LEU A 270 31.31 -25.43 -0.22
CA LEU A 270 29.90 -25.12 -0.03
C LEU A 270 29.61 -24.51 1.35
N LYS A 271 30.34 -24.94 2.38
CA LYS A 271 30.21 -24.43 3.75
C LYS A 271 30.55 -22.95 3.93
N ASN A 272 31.24 -22.37 2.93
CA ASN A 272 31.63 -20.95 2.96
C ASN A 272 30.51 -20.04 2.45
N TYR A 273 29.42 -20.60 1.92
CA TYR A 273 28.31 -19.87 1.33
C TYR A 273 27.03 -20.10 2.12
N SER A 274 26.22 -19.08 2.15
CA SER A 274 24.86 -19.11 2.70
C SER A 274 23.89 -18.60 1.66
N PRO A 275 22.63 -19.05 1.69
CA PRO A 275 21.61 -18.45 0.82
C PRO A 275 21.33 -17.01 1.24
N THR A 276 21.04 -16.19 0.26
CA THR A 276 20.58 -14.81 0.41
C THR A 276 19.14 -14.69 -0.02
N VAL A 277 18.40 -13.82 0.64
CA VAL A 277 17.03 -13.47 0.26
C VAL A 277 16.95 -11.96 0.12
N THR A 278 16.70 -11.50 -1.08
CA THR A 278 16.46 -10.09 -1.39
C THR A 278 14.97 -9.85 -1.50
N ASP A 279 14.50 -8.75 -0.97
CA ASP A 279 13.10 -8.34 -1.05
C ASP A 279 12.97 -6.84 -1.36
N PHE A 280 11.86 -6.50 -1.96
CA PHE A 280 11.44 -5.12 -2.13
C PHE A 280 9.93 -5.06 -2.35
N ILE A 281 9.36 -3.90 -2.07
CA ILE A 281 7.94 -3.62 -2.28
C ILE A 281 7.76 -2.63 -3.44
N VAL A 282 6.75 -2.91 -4.26
CA VAL A 282 6.31 -2.03 -5.35
C VAL A 282 4.86 -1.68 -5.15
N VAL A 283 4.57 -0.45 -4.80
CA VAL A 283 3.21 0.08 -4.74
C VAL A 283 2.77 0.48 -6.13
N VAL A 284 1.65 -0.05 -6.60
CA VAL A 284 1.10 0.23 -7.94
C VAL A 284 -0.27 0.88 -7.79
N LYS A 285 -0.32 2.19 -8.06
CA LYS A 285 -1.56 2.95 -8.00
C LYS A 285 -2.59 2.42 -9.00
N ARG A 286 -3.85 2.64 -8.72
CA ARG A 286 -4.95 2.22 -9.61
C ARG A 286 -4.83 2.81 -11.01
N SER A 287 -4.35 4.05 -11.13
CA SER A 287 -4.09 4.71 -12.41
C SER A 287 -2.90 4.14 -13.18
N GLU A 288 -2.03 3.35 -12.52
CA GLU A 288 -0.82 2.75 -13.11
C GLU A 288 -1.05 1.32 -13.63
N MET A 289 -2.22 0.73 -13.44
CA MET A 289 -2.53 -0.60 -13.93
C MET A 289 -2.26 -0.72 -15.45
N GLY A 290 -1.54 -1.76 -15.84
CA GLY A 290 -1.12 -2.01 -17.22
C GLY A 290 0.03 -1.14 -17.72
N LYS A 291 0.52 -0.20 -16.92
CA LYS A 291 1.67 0.65 -17.25
C LYS A 291 2.95 0.07 -16.64
N LYS A 292 4.07 0.27 -17.32
CA LYS A 292 5.40 -0.11 -16.80
C LYS A 292 5.87 0.92 -15.77
N LYS A 293 6.10 0.45 -14.55
CA LYS A 293 6.76 1.22 -13.50
C LYS A 293 8.26 0.90 -13.55
N GLN A 294 9.07 1.89 -13.90
CA GLN A 294 10.51 1.75 -14.07
C GLN A 294 11.25 1.87 -12.73
N PHE A 295 12.21 1.00 -12.49
CA PHE A 295 13.15 1.08 -11.37
C PHE A 295 14.37 0.18 -11.63
N ASN A 296 15.27 0.06 -10.67
CA ASN A 296 16.47 -0.74 -10.79
C ASN A 296 16.75 -1.43 -9.44
N ALA A 297 16.17 -2.61 -9.25
CA ALA A 297 16.37 -3.40 -8.03
C ALA A 297 17.37 -4.52 -8.27
N VAL A 298 18.42 -4.60 -7.43
CA VAL A 298 19.37 -5.70 -7.44
C VAL A 298 18.75 -6.90 -6.74
N LEU A 299 18.73 -8.05 -7.39
CA LEU A 299 18.21 -9.30 -6.84
C LEU A 299 19.35 -10.22 -6.37
N VAL A 300 20.42 -10.32 -7.15
CA VAL A 300 21.58 -11.15 -6.87
C VAL A 300 22.81 -10.36 -7.27
N THR A 301 23.73 -10.20 -6.35
CA THR A 301 25.05 -9.62 -6.61
C THR A 301 26.05 -10.69 -7.03
N ASP A 302 27.05 -10.29 -7.83
CA ASP A 302 28.11 -11.20 -8.33
C ASP A 302 27.52 -12.51 -8.88
N PHE A 303 26.59 -12.39 -9.84
CA PHE A 303 25.88 -13.52 -10.45
C PHE A 303 26.85 -14.47 -11.14
N SER A 304 26.97 -15.67 -10.62
CA SER A 304 27.91 -16.68 -11.06
C SER A 304 27.30 -17.65 -12.07
N ASP A 305 28.09 -18.12 -13.03
CA ASP A 305 27.70 -19.19 -13.94
C ASP A 305 27.45 -20.55 -13.24
N GLN A 306 27.82 -20.66 -11.97
CA GLN A 306 27.54 -21.81 -11.13
C GLN A 306 26.18 -21.78 -10.46
N LEU A 307 25.46 -20.65 -10.50
CA LEU A 307 24.05 -20.62 -10.11
C LEU A 307 23.24 -21.50 -11.07
N ASP A 308 22.34 -22.32 -10.52
CA ASP A 308 21.49 -23.22 -11.28
C ASP A 308 20.03 -22.78 -11.23
N LYS A 309 19.50 -22.50 -10.00
CA LYS A 309 18.12 -22.04 -9.82
C LYS A 309 18.04 -21.01 -8.72
N LEU A 310 17.20 -20.02 -8.95
CA LEU A 310 16.78 -19.01 -8.00
C LEU A 310 15.32 -19.24 -7.59
N ALA A 311 14.98 -19.00 -6.33
CA ALA A 311 13.62 -19.05 -5.85
C ALA A 311 12.99 -17.65 -5.92
N PHE A 312 11.74 -17.57 -6.37
CA PHE A 312 10.99 -16.32 -6.43
C PHE A 312 9.61 -16.47 -5.82
N LEU A 313 9.21 -15.47 -5.05
CA LEU A 313 7.86 -15.30 -4.54
C LEU A 313 7.41 -13.87 -4.85
N ILE A 314 6.22 -13.75 -5.42
CA ILE A 314 5.54 -12.47 -5.62
C ILE A 314 4.20 -12.58 -4.93
N VAL A 315 3.95 -11.73 -3.97
CA VAL A 315 2.68 -11.63 -3.26
C VAL A 315 2.17 -10.20 -3.35
N GLU A 316 0.88 -10.05 -3.28
CA GLU A 316 0.24 -8.80 -2.95
C GLU A 316 -0.07 -8.82 -1.45
N ASP A 317 0.27 -7.73 -0.74
CA ASP A 317 0.28 -7.68 0.73
C ASP A 317 -1.10 -7.29 1.25
N ASP A 318 -1.79 -8.23 1.87
CA ASP A 318 -3.07 -8.03 2.57
C ASP A 318 -2.91 -8.20 4.09
N GLY A 319 -1.66 -8.28 4.57
CA GLY A 319 -1.33 -8.45 5.98
C GLY A 319 -1.72 -9.81 6.54
N GLY A 320 -2.13 -9.84 7.81
CA GLY A 320 -2.49 -11.07 8.50
C GLY A 320 -1.38 -11.64 9.37
N THR A 321 -1.39 -12.95 9.61
CA THR A 321 -0.39 -13.63 10.44
C THR A 321 0.83 -14.03 9.63
N ARG A 322 2.01 -13.73 10.13
CA ARG A 322 3.27 -14.11 9.49
C ARG A 322 3.38 -15.61 9.29
N THR A 323 3.70 -16.01 8.08
CA THR A 323 3.96 -17.39 7.65
C THR A 323 5.23 -17.43 6.78
N SER A 324 5.53 -18.55 6.15
CA SER A 324 6.69 -18.67 5.27
C SER A 324 6.52 -19.73 4.20
N TRP A 325 7.22 -19.54 3.08
CA TRP A 325 7.39 -20.53 2.05
C TRP A 325 8.79 -21.14 2.10
N LYS A 326 8.85 -22.46 2.35
CA LYS A 326 10.10 -23.22 2.31
C LYS A 326 10.41 -23.63 0.89
N CYS A 327 11.56 -23.22 0.40
CA CYS A 327 12.03 -23.46 -0.96
C CYS A 327 13.55 -23.67 -0.98
N ALA A 328 14.18 -23.73 -2.14
CA ALA A 328 15.63 -23.83 -2.25
C ALA A 328 16.13 -23.05 -3.47
N ALA A 329 17.29 -22.41 -3.34
CA ALA A 329 18.15 -22.08 -4.47
C ALA A 329 19.10 -23.25 -4.75
N SER A 330 19.65 -23.34 -5.94
CA SER A 330 20.63 -24.37 -6.26
C SER A 330 21.81 -23.85 -7.06
N VAL A 331 22.93 -24.51 -6.85
CA VAL A 331 24.22 -24.21 -7.50
C VAL A 331 24.81 -25.49 -8.11
N LYS A 332 25.72 -25.32 -9.04
CA LYS A 332 26.46 -26.43 -9.68
C LYS A 332 27.94 -26.34 -9.40
N ILE A 333 28.51 -27.47 -8.98
CA ILE A 333 29.95 -27.68 -8.97
C ILE A 333 30.22 -28.81 -9.97
N LYS A 334 30.85 -28.47 -11.09
CA LYS A 334 31.04 -29.41 -12.23
C LYS A 334 29.66 -29.93 -12.72
N SER A 335 29.39 -31.22 -12.59
CA SER A 335 28.13 -31.87 -13.03
C SER A 335 27.14 -32.13 -11.90
N LYS A 336 27.47 -31.77 -10.67
CA LYS A 336 26.61 -32.00 -9.50
C LYS A 336 25.88 -30.76 -9.10
N THR A 337 24.59 -30.87 -8.75
CA THR A 337 23.75 -29.80 -8.21
C THR A 337 23.63 -29.94 -6.69
N TYR A 338 23.71 -28.82 -6.00
CA TYR A 338 23.57 -28.70 -4.54
C TYR A 338 22.49 -27.66 -4.22
N GLY A 339 21.61 -27.98 -3.29
CA GLY A 339 20.54 -27.11 -2.81
C GLY A 339 20.96 -26.33 -1.59
N PHE A 340 20.47 -25.09 -1.49
CA PHE A 340 20.50 -24.25 -0.31
C PHE A 340 19.06 -24.00 0.12
N ASP A 341 18.68 -24.49 1.29
CA ASP A 341 17.36 -24.31 1.84
C ASP A 341 17.11 -22.82 2.16
N ILE A 342 15.96 -22.32 1.74
CA ILE A 342 15.53 -20.93 1.89
C ILE A 342 14.14 -20.92 2.52
N GLU A 343 13.89 -19.96 3.38
CA GLU A 343 12.59 -19.69 3.96
C GLU A 343 12.22 -18.23 3.69
N ILE A 344 11.24 -18.03 2.81
CA ILE A 344 10.75 -16.70 2.41
C ILE A 344 9.51 -16.39 3.23
N PRO A 345 9.52 -15.30 4.06
CA PRO A 345 8.37 -14.91 4.85
C PRO A 345 7.32 -14.21 4.00
N PHE A 346 6.05 -14.36 4.37
CA PHE A 346 4.90 -13.60 3.85
C PHE A 346 3.74 -13.70 4.85
N HIS A 347 2.57 -13.11 4.59
CA HIS A 347 1.43 -13.16 5.50
C HIS A 347 0.34 -14.09 5.00
N THR A 348 -0.53 -14.55 5.90
CA THR A 348 -1.56 -15.55 5.58
C THR A 348 -2.69 -15.00 4.73
N SER A 349 -2.90 -13.68 4.74
CA SER A 349 -3.92 -13.01 3.94
C SER A 349 -3.41 -12.60 2.57
N ASP A 350 -2.06 -12.57 2.38
CA ASP A 350 -1.46 -12.15 1.11
C ASP A 350 -1.94 -13.00 -0.06
N ASP A 351 -2.28 -12.35 -1.14
CA ASP A 351 -2.58 -13.01 -2.40
C ASP A 351 -1.28 -13.44 -3.10
N VAL A 352 -1.06 -14.76 -3.21
CA VAL A 352 0.11 -15.30 -3.91
C VAL A 352 -0.06 -15.13 -5.41
N VAL A 353 0.57 -14.10 -5.97
CA VAL A 353 0.54 -13.79 -7.41
C VAL A 353 1.31 -14.82 -8.21
N TRP A 354 2.52 -15.15 -7.74
CA TRP A 354 3.36 -16.20 -8.32
C TRP A 354 4.42 -16.69 -7.34
N ARG A 355 4.72 -17.98 -7.40
CA ARG A 355 5.86 -18.58 -6.71
C ARG A 355 6.46 -19.70 -7.53
N GLY A 356 7.79 -19.81 -7.50
CA GLY A 356 8.47 -20.88 -8.24
C GLY A 356 9.99 -20.70 -8.25
N GLN A 357 10.63 -21.46 -9.14
CA GLN A 357 12.06 -21.37 -9.36
C GLN A 357 12.33 -21.00 -10.81
N LEU A 358 13.28 -20.09 -11.03
CA LEU A 358 13.82 -19.76 -12.34
C LEU A 358 15.21 -20.35 -12.49
N GLY A 359 15.47 -21.05 -13.59
CA GLY A 359 16.81 -21.52 -13.93
C GLY A 359 17.71 -20.33 -14.28
N ALA A 360 18.97 -20.36 -13.84
CA ALA A 360 19.92 -19.30 -14.14
C ALA A 360 20.09 -19.06 -15.66
N THR A 361 19.86 -20.09 -16.47
CA THR A 361 19.88 -19.97 -17.94
C THR A 361 18.74 -19.16 -18.53
N TYR A 362 17.72 -18.82 -17.72
CA TYR A 362 16.69 -17.86 -18.12
C TYR A 362 17.26 -16.47 -18.33
N PHE A 363 18.31 -16.12 -17.59
CA PHE A 363 18.95 -14.81 -17.63
C PHE A 363 20.14 -14.86 -18.58
N THR A 364 20.22 -13.92 -19.53
CA THR A 364 21.30 -13.85 -20.49
C THR A 364 22.13 -12.59 -20.25
N LYS A 365 23.44 -12.73 -20.07
CA LYS A 365 24.39 -11.62 -19.86
C LYS A 365 24.24 -10.55 -20.95
N GLY A 366 24.14 -9.30 -20.52
CA GLY A 366 23.99 -8.13 -21.39
C GLY A 366 22.66 -8.01 -22.12
N LYS A 367 21.62 -8.76 -21.68
CA LYS A 367 20.29 -8.71 -22.27
C LYS A 367 19.22 -8.56 -21.20
N SER A 368 18.17 -7.80 -21.54
CA SER A 368 16.95 -7.75 -20.77
C SER A 368 15.93 -8.77 -21.28
N ILE A 369 15.20 -9.39 -20.37
CA ILE A 369 14.16 -10.37 -20.69
C ILE A 369 12.89 -10.03 -19.90
N GLU A 370 11.77 -9.85 -20.61
CA GLU A 370 10.45 -9.67 -20.00
C GLU A 370 9.79 -11.04 -19.80
N GLY A 371 9.30 -11.30 -18.59
CA GLY A 371 8.51 -12.47 -18.23
C GLY A 371 7.17 -12.09 -17.64
N ARG A 372 6.17 -12.99 -17.81
CA ARG A 372 4.89 -12.89 -17.13
C ARG A 372 4.84 -13.89 -15.99
N PHE A 373 4.47 -13.41 -14.79
CA PHE A 373 4.41 -14.17 -13.55
C PHE A 373 3.02 -13.96 -12.92
N GLY A 374 2.10 -14.86 -13.22
CA GLY A 374 0.69 -14.65 -12.85
C GLY A 374 0.11 -13.39 -13.50
N ASP A 375 -0.32 -12.46 -12.69
CA ASP A 375 -0.92 -11.19 -13.10
C ASP A 375 0.06 -10.00 -13.06
N VAL A 376 1.37 -10.28 -13.05
CA VAL A 376 2.41 -9.26 -13.20
C VAL A 376 3.38 -9.59 -14.33
N LYS A 377 4.06 -8.57 -14.85
CA LYS A 377 5.21 -8.70 -15.73
C LYS A 377 6.41 -8.03 -15.08
N LEU A 378 7.56 -8.68 -15.24
CA LEU A 378 8.86 -8.20 -14.78
C LEU A 378 9.84 -8.22 -15.94
N THR A 379 10.68 -7.19 -16.05
CA THR A 379 11.84 -7.20 -16.94
C THR A 379 13.09 -7.39 -16.11
N PHE A 380 13.80 -8.50 -16.35
CA PHE A 380 15.09 -8.79 -15.75
C PHE A 380 16.22 -8.34 -16.65
N ALA A 381 17.35 -7.94 -16.07
CA ALA A 381 18.60 -7.69 -16.76
C ALA A 381 19.76 -8.30 -15.96
N LEU A 382 20.70 -8.92 -16.67
CA LEU A 382 21.95 -9.43 -16.12
C LEU A 382 23.08 -8.55 -16.65
N GLU A 383 23.53 -7.56 -15.84
CA GLU A 383 24.48 -6.49 -16.19
C GLU A 383 25.66 -6.43 -15.23
#